data_faefac5849ce29310f05b90db1dbcb13
#
_entry.id   faefac5849ce29310f05b90db1dbcb13
#
_cell.length_a   1.000
_cell.length_b   1.000
_cell.length_c   1.000
_cell.angle_alpha   90.00
_cell.angle_beta   90.00
_cell.angle_gamma   90.00
#
_symmetry.space_group_name_H-M   'P 1'
#
loop_
_entity.id
_entity.type
_entity.pdbx_description
1 polymer ?
#
loop_
_entity_poly.entity_id
_entity_poly.type
_entity_poly.pdbx_seq_one_letter_code
_entity_poly.pdbx_strand_id
1 'polypeptide(L)'
;MTVAAYLLGSISFAVVMSKVYGIADPRTYGSKNPGATNVLRSGNKGAAIMTLLGDGAKGWLAVFLADRFAADLGVGDTAVALVAIAVFLGHLWPVFFRFVGGKGVATALGVLLGINPWLGLATLATWLIIAYAFRYSSLAALVAALFAPFYYGLLFGVDAILLSVVVMSVLLAYRHSQNIANLLSGKESKIGAKKDAAKKK
;
A
#
# COMPACT_ATOMS: atom_id res chain seq x y z
N MET A 1 -11.82 4.99 17.21
CA MET A 1 -11.11 5.31 15.98
C MET A 1 -10.39 4.11 15.37
N THR A 2 -9.49 3.40 16.06
CA THR A 2 -8.67 2.30 15.54
C THR A 2 -9.48 1.14 14.92
N VAL A 3 -10.55 0.66 15.58
CA VAL A 3 -11.42 -0.40 15.03
C VAL A 3 -12.07 0.05 13.72
N ALA A 4 -12.61 1.26 13.66
CA ALA A 4 -13.20 1.80 12.44
C ALA A 4 -12.15 1.93 11.31
N ALA A 5 -10.93 2.37 11.62
CA ALA A 5 -9.83 2.46 10.67
C ALA A 5 -9.42 1.06 10.15
N TYR A 6 -9.36 0.06 11.02
CA TYR A 6 -9.10 -1.33 10.59
C TYR A 6 -10.20 -1.86 9.66
N LEU A 7 -11.46 -1.62 9.98
CA LEU A 7 -12.60 -2.03 9.14
C LEU A 7 -12.57 -1.31 7.79
N LEU A 8 -12.30 -0.01 7.77
CA LEU A 8 -12.09 0.76 6.53
C LEU A 8 -10.92 0.19 5.72
N GLY A 9 -9.79 -0.07 6.37
CA GLY A 9 -8.62 -0.71 5.76
C GLY A 9 -8.95 -2.08 5.17
N SER A 10 -9.84 -2.84 5.81
CA SER A 10 -10.27 -4.17 5.39
C SER A 10 -11.10 -4.20 4.10
N ILE A 11 -11.51 -3.05 3.56
CA ILE A 11 -12.13 -2.98 2.23
C ILE A 11 -11.02 -3.17 1.18
N SER A 12 -11.02 -4.30 0.49
CA SER A 12 -10.08 -4.58 -0.61
C SER A 12 -10.59 -3.99 -1.91
N PHE A 13 -10.13 -2.80 -2.28
CA PHE A 13 -10.54 -2.19 -3.55
C PHE A 13 -10.13 -3.01 -4.76
N ALA A 14 -9.07 -3.80 -4.69
CA ALA A 14 -8.72 -4.72 -5.77
C ALA A 14 -9.82 -5.76 -6.03
N VAL A 15 -10.40 -6.35 -4.99
CA VAL A 15 -11.50 -7.31 -5.13
C VAL A 15 -12.80 -6.61 -5.54
N VAL A 16 -13.12 -5.47 -4.90
CA VAL A 16 -14.33 -4.70 -5.21
C VAL A 16 -14.31 -4.23 -6.67
N MET A 17 -13.23 -3.59 -7.12
CA MET A 17 -13.13 -3.09 -8.49
C MET A 17 -13.08 -4.22 -9.52
N SER A 18 -12.43 -5.33 -9.20
CA SER A 18 -12.47 -6.52 -10.09
C SER A 18 -13.90 -7.01 -10.30
N LYS A 19 -14.72 -7.03 -9.26
CA LYS A 19 -16.14 -7.39 -9.36
C LYS A 19 -16.93 -6.35 -10.16
N VAL A 20 -16.73 -5.06 -9.91
CA VAL A 20 -17.41 -3.95 -10.63
C VAL A 20 -17.10 -3.98 -12.13
N TYR A 21 -15.86 -4.25 -12.48
CA TYR A 21 -15.41 -4.29 -13.89
C TYR A 21 -15.57 -5.68 -14.55
N GLY A 22 -16.19 -6.66 -13.88
CA GLY A 22 -16.43 -7.98 -14.44
C GLY A 22 -15.17 -8.79 -14.76
N ILE A 23 -14.06 -8.55 -14.05
CA ILE A 23 -12.80 -9.28 -14.22
C ILE A 23 -12.60 -10.31 -13.11
N ALA A 24 -11.73 -11.29 -13.34
CA ALA A 24 -11.43 -12.34 -12.37
C ALA A 24 -10.88 -11.78 -11.06
N ASP A 25 -11.13 -12.48 -9.95
CA ASP A 25 -10.61 -12.12 -8.63
C ASP A 25 -9.07 -12.06 -8.65
N PRO A 26 -8.43 -10.94 -8.24
CA PRO A 26 -6.98 -10.79 -8.31
C PRO A 26 -6.21 -11.78 -7.43
N ARG A 27 -6.89 -12.46 -6.51
CA ARG A 27 -6.32 -13.52 -5.68
C ARG A 27 -6.16 -14.86 -6.42
N THR A 28 -6.73 -14.99 -7.63
CA THR A 28 -6.73 -16.25 -8.42
C THR A 28 -5.70 -16.25 -9.54
N TYR A 29 -5.15 -15.09 -9.93
CA TYR A 29 -4.23 -14.99 -11.05
C TYR A 29 -2.97 -14.17 -10.73
N GLY A 30 -2.00 -14.19 -11.61
CA GLY A 30 -0.78 -13.40 -11.56
C GLY A 30 0.04 -13.67 -10.29
N SER A 31 0.26 -12.61 -9.50
CA SER A 31 0.96 -12.72 -8.20
C SER A 31 0.05 -13.17 -7.06
N LYS A 32 -1.24 -13.40 -7.32
CA LYS A 32 -2.28 -13.69 -6.33
C LYS A 32 -2.42 -12.62 -5.23
N ASN A 33 -1.79 -11.46 -5.42
CA ASN A 33 -1.87 -10.34 -4.49
C ASN A 33 -3.02 -9.40 -4.90
N PRO A 34 -3.98 -9.07 -4.00
CA PRO A 34 -5.06 -8.13 -4.30
C PRO A 34 -4.54 -6.68 -4.21
N GLY A 35 -3.96 -6.19 -5.32
CA GLY A 35 -3.44 -4.83 -5.45
C GLY A 35 -3.39 -4.37 -6.90
N ALA A 36 -3.31 -3.06 -7.13
CA ALA A 36 -3.41 -2.40 -8.42
C ALA A 36 -2.47 -2.99 -9.49
N THR A 37 -1.21 -3.28 -9.15
CA THR A 37 -0.24 -3.87 -10.09
C THR A 37 -0.67 -5.26 -10.58
N ASN A 38 -1.32 -6.07 -9.72
CA ASN A 38 -1.83 -7.37 -10.14
C ASN A 38 -3.14 -7.23 -10.94
N VAL A 39 -4.02 -6.30 -10.54
CA VAL A 39 -5.23 -5.97 -11.31
C VAL A 39 -4.86 -5.49 -12.72
N LEU A 40 -3.81 -4.68 -12.87
CA LEU A 40 -3.33 -4.24 -14.19
C LEU A 40 -2.94 -5.42 -15.12
N ARG A 41 -2.53 -6.56 -14.55
CA ARG A 41 -2.21 -7.78 -15.35
C ARG A 41 -3.42 -8.42 -16.00
N SER A 42 -4.65 -8.08 -15.59
CA SER A 42 -5.88 -8.48 -16.30
C SER A 42 -6.06 -7.75 -17.64
N GLY A 43 -5.28 -6.69 -17.88
CA GLY A 43 -5.44 -5.80 -19.03
C GLY A 43 -6.37 -4.62 -18.77
N ASN A 44 -7.15 -4.63 -17.69
CA ASN A 44 -8.11 -3.57 -17.38
C ASN A 44 -7.42 -2.44 -16.59
N LYS A 45 -7.03 -1.37 -17.31
CA LYS A 45 -6.37 -0.20 -16.72
C LYS A 45 -7.31 0.59 -15.78
N GLY A 46 -8.60 0.70 -16.12
CA GLY A 46 -9.60 1.38 -15.31
C GLY A 46 -9.73 0.74 -13.93
N ALA A 47 -9.90 -0.58 -13.89
CA ALA A 47 -9.95 -1.33 -12.63
C ALA A 47 -8.67 -1.15 -11.79
N ALA A 48 -7.50 -1.15 -12.43
CA ALA A 48 -6.22 -0.95 -11.75
C ALA A 48 -6.08 0.45 -11.14
N ILE A 49 -6.46 1.50 -11.89
CA ILE A 49 -6.46 2.89 -11.40
C ILE A 49 -7.44 3.04 -10.24
N MET A 50 -8.67 2.56 -10.36
CA MET A 50 -9.66 2.65 -9.29
C MET A 50 -9.25 1.86 -8.04
N THR A 51 -8.55 0.72 -8.22
CA THR A 51 -7.94 -0.01 -7.11
C THR A 51 -6.87 0.83 -6.40
N LEU A 52 -5.97 1.45 -7.17
CA LEU A 52 -4.90 2.31 -6.61
C LEU A 52 -5.49 3.48 -5.83
N LEU A 53 -6.43 4.19 -6.44
CA LEU A 53 -7.09 5.35 -5.83
C LEU A 53 -7.88 4.96 -4.57
N GLY A 54 -8.67 3.88 -4.62
CA GLY A 54 -9.47 3.43 -3.48
C GLY A 54 -8.59 2.95 -2.31
N ASP A 55 -7.54 2.16 -2.58
CA ASP A 55 -6.63 1.70 -1.54
C ASP A 55 -5.79 2.85 -0.95
N GLY A 56 -5.45 3.88 -1.74
CA GLY A 56 -4.82 5.11 -1.26
C GLY A 56 -5.78 5.98 -0.46
N ALA A 57 -6.98 6.21 -0.99
CA ALA A 57 -7.99 7.06 -0.37
C ALA A 57 -8.41 6.56 1.02
N LYS A 58 -8.55 5.24 1.24
CA LYS A 58 -8.90 4.72 2.56
C LYS A 58 -7.82 5.01 3.61
N GLY A 59 -6.53 4.95 3.23
CA GLY A 59 -5.41 5.29 4.11
C GLY A 59 -5.41 6.79 4.45
N TRP A 60 -5.54 7.63 3.43
CA TRP A 60 -5.65 9.08 3.59
C TRP A 60 -6.84 9.49 4.45
N LEU A 61 -8.03 8.97 4.16
CA LEU A 61 -9.26 9.30 4.87
C LEU A 61 -9.19 8.92 6.35
N ALA A 62 -8.65 7.74 6.68
CA ALA A 62 -8.52 7.29 8.06
C ALA A 62 -7.65 8.25 8.88
N VAL A 63 -6.48 8.64 8.34
CA VAL A 63 -5.56 9.57 9.00
C VAL A 63 -6.12 10.98 9.05
N PHE A 64 -6.69 11.49 7.96
CA PHE A 64 -7.33 12.80 7.92
C PHE A 64 -8.43 12.94 8.99
N LEU A 65 -9.29 11.93 9.14
CA LEU A 65 -10.34 11.95 10.18
C LEU A 65 -9.73 11.83 11.58
N ALA A 66 -8.68 11.01 11.76
CA ALA A 66 -8.01 10.89 13.05
C ALA A 66 -7.39 12.21 13.48
N ASP A 67 -6.64 12.87 12.59
CA ASP A 67 -6.00 14.16 12.85
C ASP A 67 -7.06 15.24 13.18
N ARG A 68 -8.14 15.30 12.38
CA ARG A 68 -9.21 16.29 12.59
C ARG A 68 -9.91 16.16 13.93
N PHE A 69 -10.09 14.93 14.44
CA PHE A 69 -10.83 14.69 15.68
C PHE A 69 -9.93 14.39 16.89
N ALA A 70 -8.63 14.17 16.70
CA ALA A 70 -7.71 13.87 17.78
C ALA A 70 -7.60 15.02 18.79
N ALA A 71 -7.56 16.26 18.29
CA ALA A 71 -7.48 17.47 19.12
C ALA A 71 -8.75 17.61 19.98
N ASP A 72 -9.92 17.44 19.41
CA ASP A 72 -11.22 17.57 20.11
C ASP A 72 -11.39 16.51 21.21
N LEU A 73 -10.74 15.33 21.05
CA LEU A 73 -10.78 14.21 21.98
C LEU A 73 -9.60 14.18 22.96
N GLY A 74 -8.63 15.11 22.85
CA GLY A 74 -7.45 15.17 23.72
C GLY A 74 -6.50 14.00 23.62
N VAL A 75 -6.48 13.29 22.45
CA VAL A 75 -5.69 12.05 22.26
C VAL A 75 -4.45 12.22 21.37
N GLY A 76 -4.28 13.36 20.74
CA GLY A 76 -3.07 13.80 20.02
C GLY A 76 -2.49 12.84 18.99
N ASP A 77 -1.20 12.96 18.70
CA ASP A 77 -0.46 12.20 17.67
C ASP A 77 -0.48 10.69 17.87
N THR A 78 -0.60 10.24 19.11
CA THR A 78 -0.72 8.80 19.40
C THR A 78 -1.95 8.16 18.76
N ALA A 79 -3.07 8.89 18.72
CA ALA A 79 -4.29 8.39 18.08
C ALA A 79 -4.11 8.31 16.54
N VAL A 80 -3.46 9.32 15.94
CA VAL A 80 -3.13 9.33 14.51
C VAL A 80 -2.23 8.14 14.17
N ALA A 81 -1.18 7.91 14.97
CA ALA A 81 -0.26 6.79 14.81
C ALA A 81 -0.97 5.43 14.88
N LEU A 82 -1.85 5.23 15.87
CA LEU A 82 -2.63 3.99 16.01
C LEU A 82 -3.62 3.77 14.86
N VAL A 83 -4.26 4.84 14.38
CA VAL A 83 -5.17 4.78 13.22
C VAL A 83 -4.39 4.45 11.93
N ALA A 84 -3.21 5.04 11.74
CA ALA A 84 -2.33 4.74 10.61
C ALA A 84 -1.97 3.24 10.56
N ILE A 85 -1.54 2.69 11.69
CA ILE A 85 -1.27 1.24 11.80
C ILE A 85 -2.53 0.42 11.57
N ALA A 86 -3.66 0.80 12.15
CA ALA A 86 -4.90 0.03 12.06
C ALA A 86 -5.45 -0.06 10.63
N VAL A 87 -5.51 1.06 9.89
CA VAL A 87 -5.96 1.05 8.49
C VAL A 87 -5.00 0.25 7.60
N PHE A 88 -3.71 0.32 7.89
CA PHE A 88 -2.69 -0.44 7.17
C PHE A 88 -2.82 -1.95 7.44
N LEU A 89 -2.97 -2.36 8.70
CA LEU A 89 -3.23 -3.75 9.09
C LEU A 89 -4.50 -4.29 8.45
N GLY A 90 -5.57 -3.48 8.39
CA GLY A 90 -6.80 -3.84 7.69
C GLY A 90 -6.58 -4.17 6.21
N HIS A 91 -5.71 -3.41 5.53
CA HIS A 91 -5.34 -3.72 4.15
C HIS A 91 -4.50 -5.01 4.03
N LEU A 92 -3.58 -5.27 4.97
CA LEU A 92 -2.73 -6.45 4.95
C LEU A 92 -3.47 -7.73 5.28
N TRP A 93 -4.35 -7.65 6.27
CA TRP A 93 -5.14 -8.79 6.79
C TRP A 93 -6.62 -8.39 6.94
N PRO A 94 -7.34 -8.24 5.81
CA PRO A 94 -8.72 -7.75 5.81
C PRO A 94 -9.70 -8.79 6.36
N VAL A 95 -10.47 -8.42 7.39
CA VAL A 95 -11.47 -9.29 8.00
C VAL A 95 -12.54 -9.73 7.01
N PHE A 96 -12.96 -8.86 6.09
CA PHE A 96 -13.99 -9.15 5.09
C PHE A 96 -13.55 -10.14 4.00
N PHE A 97 -12.25 -10.42 3.90
CA PHE A 97 -11.67 -11.27 2.85
C PHE A 97 -10.84 -12.42 3.44
N ARG A 98 -11.26 -12.95 4.61
CA ARG A 98 -10.63 -14.08 5.31
C ARG A 98 -9.13 -13.82 5.57
N PHE A 99 -8.78 -12.60 5.89
CA PHE A 99 -7.41 -12.13 6.17
C PHE A 99 -6.42 -12.29 5.00
N VAL A 100 -6.92 -12.50 3.77
CA VAL A 100 -6.10 -12.55 2.54
C VAL A 100 -6.09 -11.17 1.89
N GLY A 101 -5.09 -10.36 2.24
CA GLY A 101 -4.96 -8.97 1.81
C GLY A 101 -3.76 -8.67 0.94
N GLY A 102 -3.58 -7.38 0.67
CA GLY A 102 -2.53 -6.82 -0.17
C GLY A 102 -1.18 -6.66 0.54
N LYS A 103 -0.31 -5.83 -0.04
CA LYS A 103 1.02 -5.50 0.49
C LYS A 103 1.10 -4.10 1.09
N GLY A 104 0.05 -3.30 0.96
CA GLY A 104 -0.10 -2.02 1.63
C GLY A 104 0.49 -0.80 0.94
N VAL A 105 1.12 -0.92 -0.25
CA VAL A 105 1.86 0.20 -0.87
C VAL A 105 1.00 1.44 -1.10
N ALA A 106 -0.18 1.29 -1.73
CA ALA A 106 -1.09 2.40 -1.97
C ALA A 106 -1.69 2.95 -0.67
N THR A 107 -2.04 2.07 0.27
CA THR A 107 -2.59 2.46 1.58
C THR A 107 -1.54 3.21 2.41
N ALA A 108 -0.27 2.74 2.41
CA ALA A 108 0.83 3.46 3.06
C ALA A 108 1.03 4.84 2.45
N LEU A 109 1.04 4.96 1.12
CA LEU A 109 1.11 6.27 0.46
C LEU A 109 -0.05 7.18 0.88
N GLY A 110 -1.27 6.65 0.94
CA GLY A 110 -2.43 7.40 1.41
C GLY A 110 -2.28 7.87 2.86
N VAL A 111 -1.80 7.01 3.75
CA VAL A 111 -1.48 7.36 5.14
C VAL A 111 -0.45 8.50 5.19
N LEU A 112 0.66 8.37 4.46
CA LEU A 112 1.71 9.39 4.44
C LEU A 112 1.22 10.74 3.89
N LEU A 113 0.38 10.73 2.84
CA LEU A 113 -0.28 11.93 2.33
C LEU A 113 -1.26 12.56 3.34
N GLY A 114 -1.91 11.73 4.15
CA GLY A 114 -2.81 12.18 5.22
C GLY A 114 -2.05 12.79 6.41
N ILE A 115 -0.90 12.25 6.76
CA ILE A 115 0.00 12.80 7.80
C ILE A 115 0.56 14.14 7.33
N ASN A 116 1.18 14.16 6.15
CA ASN A 116 1.69 15.38 5.54
C ASN A 116 1.82 15.21 4.01
N PRO A 117 1.25 16.13 3.21
CA PRO A 117 1.30 16.04 1.75
C PRO A 117 2.73 15.96 1.18
N TRP A 118 3.68 16.71 1.74
CA TRP A 118 5.08 16.72 1.28
C TRP A 118 5.79 15.40 1.56
N LEU A 119 5.52 14.79 2.72
CA LEU A 119 6.02 13.45 3.06
C LEU A 119 5.50 12.40 2.06
N GLY A 120 4.20 12.41 1.79
CA GLY A 120 3.60 11.52 0.81
C GLY A 120 4.14 11.74 -0.60
N LEU A 121 4.30 13.00 -1.03
CA LEU A 121 4.86 13.34 -2.35
C LEU A 121 6.33 12.93 -2.48
N ALA A 122 7.17 13.14 -1.45
CA ALA A 122 8.57 12.69 -1.46
C ALA A 122 8.67 11.16 -1.57
N THR A 123 7.82 10.44 -0.82
CA THR A 123 7.76 8.97 -0.89
C THR A 123 7.26 8.49 -2.25
N LEU A 124 6.25 9.16 -2.83
CA LEU A 124 5.76 8.87 -4.18
C LEU A 124 6.84 9.13 -5.24
N ALA A 125 7.55 10.24 -5.13
CA ALA A 125 8.64 10.57 -6.05
C ALA A 125 9.76 9.51 -6.00
N THR A 126 10.14 9.06 -4.80
CA THR A 126 11.09 7.95 -4.63
C THR A 126 10.58 6.69 -5.35
N TRP A 127 9.31 6.33 -5.15
CA TRP A 127 8.72 5.18 -5.82
C TRP A 127 8.76 5.32 -7.34
N LEU A 128 8.38 6.49 -7.89
CA LEU A 128 8.37 6.76 -9.33
C LEU A 128 9.77 6.71 -9.95
N ILE A 129 10.77 7.30 -9.30
CA ILE A 129 12.16 7.30 -9.77
C ILE A 129 12.68 5.86 -9.86
N ILE A 130 12.52 5.07 -8.81
CA ILE A 130 12.99 3.68 -8.79
C ILE A 130 12.19 2.80 -9.76
N ALA A 131 10.87 2.99 -9.85
CA ALA A 131 10.02 2.26 -10.80
C ALA A 131 10.39 2.56 -12.25
N TYR A 132 10.72 3.82 -12.58
CA TYR A 132 11.16 4.22 -13.91
C TYR A 132 12.55 3.66 -14.25
N ALA A 133 13.52 3.81 -13.33
CA ALA A 133 14.91 3.41 -13.56
C ALA A 133 15.08 1.89 -13.68
N PHE A 134 14.44 1.12 -12.78
CA PHE A 134 14.66 -0.32 -12.66
C PHE A 134 13.50 -1.18 -13.21
N ARG A 135 12.33 -0.60 -13.37
CA ARG A 135 11.11 -1.26 -13.84
C ARG A 135 10.59 -2.40 -12.94
N TYR A 136 10.92 -2.39 -11.66
CA TYR A 136 10.38 -3.32 -10.66
C TYR A 136 9.51 -2.55 -9.65
N SER A 137 8.18 -2.80 -9.66
CA SER A 137 7.24 -2.19 -8.72
C SER A 137 7.53 -2.58 -7.27
N SER A 138 7.99 -3.80 -7.04
CA SER A 138 8.36 -4.30 -5.71
C SER A 138 9.62 -3.63 -5.17
N LEU A 139 10.66 -3.46 -5.99
CA LEU A 139 11.87 -2.73 -5.61
C LEU A 139 11.54 -1.28 -5.27
N ALA A 140 10.74 -0.61 -6.11
CA ALA A 140 10.31 0.75 -5.88
C ALA A 140 9.54 0.90 -4.54
N ALA A 141 8.67 -0.06 -4.23
CA ALA A 141 7.92 -0.06 -2.97
C ALA A 141 8.84 -0.27 -1.75
N LEU A 142 9.81 -1.16 -1.83
CA LEU A 142 10.77 -1.43 -0.75
C LEU A 142 11.67 -0.23 -0.49
N VAL A 143 12.19 0.40 -1.55
CA VAL A 143 13.03 1.60 -1.42
C VAL A 143 12.21 2.77 -0.86
N ALA A 144 11.00 3.01 -1.38
CA ALA A 144 10.14 4.06 -0.86
C ALA A 144 9.77 3.84 0.62
N ALA A 145 9.50 2.59 1.02
CA ALA A 145 9.23 2.24 2.41
C ALA A 145 10.45 2.42 3.33
N LEU A 146 11.65 2.19 2.83
CA LEU A 146 12.89 2.45 3.58
C LEU A 146 13.11 3.95 3.82
N PHE A 147 12.82 4.78 2.81
CA PHE A 147 13.03 6.23 2.89
C PHE A 147 11.91 6.98 3.62
N ALA A 148 10.68 6.44 3.68
CA ALA A 148 9.55 7.12 4.31
C ALA A 148 9.81 7.49 5.79
N PRO A 149 10.27 6.59 6.69
CA PRO A 149 10.60 6.96 8.06
C PRO A 149 11.78 7.91 8.15
N PHE A 150 12.76 7.83 7.23
CA PHE A 150 13.87 8.78 7.18
C PHE A 150 13.38 10.20 6.84
N TYR A 151 12.50 10.34 5.83
CA TYR A 151 11.90 11.63 5.49
C TYR A 151 11.08 12.18 6.64
N TYR A 152 10.29 11.33 7.32
CA TYR A 152 9.50 11.77 8.46
C TYR A 152 10.41 12.28 9.58
N GLY A 153 11.42 11.49 9.99
CA GLY A 153 12.33 11.85 11.06
C GLY A 153 13.12 13.14 10.78
N LEU A 154 13.48 13.38 9.50
CA LEU A 154 14.16 14.59 9.08
C LEU A 154 13.25 15.84 9.16
N LEU A 155 11.95 15.69 8.83
CA LEU A 155 11.03 16.82 8.78
C LEU A 155 10.39 17.14 10.14
N PHE A 156 10.12 16.13 10.98
CA PHE A 156 9.28 16.26 12.18
C PHE A 156 9.95 15.77 13.45
N GLY A 157 11.08 15.04 13.34
CA GLY A 157 11.76 14.47 14.51
C GLY A 157 11.21 13.11 14.92
N VAL A 158 11.37 12.77 16.21
CA VAL A 158 11.06 11.44 16.77
C VAL A 158 9.82 11.52 17.64
N ASP A 159 8.74 10.89 17.22
CA ASP A 159 7.44 10.84 17.90
C ASP A 159 6.69 9.52 17.65
N ALA A 160 5.44 9.45 18.10
CA ALA A 160 4.58 8.27 17.91
C ALA A 160 4.25 7.99 16.43
N ILE A 161 4.16 9.05 15.61
CA ILE A 161 3.87 8.92 14.17
C ILE A 161 5.08 8.31 13.47
N LEU A 162 6.32 8.75 13.77
CA LEU A 162 7.52 8.12 13.23
C LEU A 162 7.53 6.61 13.51
N LEU A 163 7.22 6.23 14.76
CA LEU A 163 7.15 4.81 15.13
C LEU A 163 6.13 4.06 14.27
N SER A 164 4.97 4.66 14.01
CA SER A 164 3.95 4.05 13.14
C SER A 164 4.44 3.87 11.71
N VAL A 165 5.14 4.86 11.14
CA VAL A 165 5.73 4.78 9.79
C VAL A 165 6.80 3.69 9.72
N VAL A 166 7.65 3.56 10.76
CA VAL A 166 8.64 2.46 10.86
C VAL A 166 7.93 1.10 10.88
N VAL A 167 6.91 0.93 11.74
CA VAL A 167 6.15 -0.32 11.84
C VAL A 167 5.51 -0.66 10.48
N MET A 168 4.89 0.29 9.81
CA MET A 168 4.30 0.09 8.48
C MET A 168 5.36 -0.32 7.45
N SER A 169 6.54 0.31 7.48
CA SER A 169 7.65 -0.02 6.57
C SER A 169 8.18 -1.44 6.78
N VAL A 170 8.34 -1.86 8.03
CA VAL A 170 8.74 -3.23 8.37
C VAL A 170 7.70 -4.26 7.91
N LEU A 171 6.42 -4.00 8.18
CA LEU A 171 5.32 -4.87 7.75
C LEU A 171 5.21 -4.92 6.21
N LEU A 172 5.43 -3.80 5.53
CA LEU A 172 5.47 -3.75 4.06
C LEU A 172 6.62 -4.62 3.52
N ALA A 173 7.82 -4.51 4.09
CA ALA A 173 8.95 -5.35 3.72
C ALA A 173 8.66 -6.84 3.99
N TYR A 174 8.06 -7.18 5.11
CA TYR A 174 7.61 -8.54 5.42
C TYR A 174 6.64 -9.07 4.35
N ARG A 175 5.63 -8.27 3.96
CA ARG A 175 4.67 -8.64 2.91
C ARG A 175 5.30 -8.73 1.51
N HIS A 176 6.51 -8.21 1.33
CA HIS A 176 7.30 -8.33 0.09
C HIS A 176 8.35 -9.45 0.14
N SER A 177 8.35 -10.32 1.14
CA SER A 177 9.37 -11.39 1.31
C SER A 177 9.58 -12.22 0.03
N GLN A 178 8.51 -12.67 -0.62
CA GLN A 178 8.59 -13.40 -1.89
C GLN A 178 9.17 -12.54 -3.03
N ASN A 179 8.87 -11.24 -3.06
CA ASN A 179 9.45 -10.34 -4.07
C ASN A 179 10.93 -10.11 -3.83
N ILE A 180 11.35 -10.01 -2.56
CA ILE A 180 12.77 -9.91 -2.19
C ILE A 180 13.51 -11.15 -2.67
N ALA A 181 12.99 -12.34 -2.41
CA ALA A 181 13.58 -13.60 -2.90
C ALA A 181 13.66 -13.64 -4.45
N ASN A 182 12.60 -13.17 -5.12
CA ASN A 182 12.57 -13.09 -6.59
C ASN A 182 13.56 -12.04 -7.14
N LEU A 183 13.71 -10.88 -6.49
CA LEU A 183 14.68 -9.85 -6.87
C LEU A 183 16.12 -10.39 -6.76
N LEU A 184 16.45 -11.03 -5.64
CA LEU A 184 17.77 -11.61 -5.38
C LEU A 184 18.11 -12.74 -6.36
N SER A 185 17.10 -13.52 -6.78
CA SER A 185 17.27 -14.61 -7.76
C SER A 185 17.07 -14.21 -9.22
N GLY A 186 16.85 -12.92 -9.52
CA GLY A 186 16.60 -12.42 -10.88
C GLY A 186 15.26 -12.86 -11.50
N LYS A 187 14.32 -13.37 -10.69
CA LYS A 187 13.02 -13.89 -11.15
C LYS A 187 11.86 -12.91 -11.01
N GLU A 188 12.11 -11.70 -10.49
CA GLU A 188 11.06 -10.70 -10.33
C GLU A 188 10.59 -10.17 -11.68
N SER A 189 9.28 -10.02 -11.86
CA SER A 189 8.69 -9.55 -13.12
C SER A 189 8.78 -8.03 -13.24
N LYS A 190 9.28 -7.55 -14.40
CA LYS A 190 9.33 -6.11 -14.71
C LYS A 190 7.95 -5.53 -14.98
N ILE A 191 7.78 -4.24 -14.70
CA ILE A 191 6.59 -3.47 -15.09
C ILE A 191 6.49 -3.49 -16.62
N GLY A 192 5.30 -3.84 -17.14
CA GLY A 192 5.03 -3.89 -18.58
C GLY A 192 5.63 -5.10 -19.31
N ALA A 193 6.24 -6.06 -18.62
CA ALA A 193 6.63 -7.32 -19.24
C ALA A 193 5.38 -8.06 -19.73
N LYS A 194 5.29 -8.33 -21.03
CA LYS A 194 4.29 -9.26 -21.56
C LYS A 194 4.61 -10.64 -21.01
N LYS A 195 3.60 -11.35 -20.47
CA LYS A 195 3.76 -12.79 -20.29
C LYS A 195 4.03 -13.35 -21.69
N ASP A 196 5.20 -13.96 -21.90
CA ASP A 196 5.37 -14.85 -23.03
C ASP A 196 4.21 -15.83 -22.96
N ALA A 197 3.41 -15.82 -24.03
CA ALA A 197 2.36 -16.80 -24.18
C ALA A 197 3.03 -18.15 -23.95
N ALA A 198 2.60 -18.88 -22.95
CA ALA A 198 3.13 -20.18 -22.61
C ALA A 198 3.33 -20.93 -23.91
N LYS A 199 4.56 -21.32 -24.23
CA LYS A 199 4.87 -22.20 -25.33
C LYS A 199 3.92 -23.38 -25.24
N LYS A 200 2.91 -23.38 -26.11
CA LYS A 200 2.17 -24.61 -26.42
C LYS A 200 3.22 -25.57 -27.00
N LYS A 201 3.60 -26.54 -26.25
CA LYS A 201 4.07 -27.82 -26.76
C LYS A 201 3.19 -28.88 -26.18
#